data_95af783fa930712af68e081c7c50a6d5
#
_entry.id   95af783fa930712af68e081c7c50a6d5
#
_cell.length_a   1.000
_cell.length_b   1.000
_cell.length_c   1.000
_cell.angle_alpha   90.00
_cell.angle_beta   90.00
_cell.angle_gamma   90.00
#
_symmetry.space_group_name_H-M   'P 1'
#
loop_
_entity.id
_entity.type
_entity.pdbx_description
1 polymer ?
#
loop_
_entity_poly.entity_id
_entity_poly.type
_entity_poly.pdbx_seq_one_letter_code
_entity_poly.pdbx_strand_id
1 'polypeptide(L)'
;MADLQIKIGSVDFKNPIFVASGTYGYGTEVSKLADINVLGAIVTKSVTRYPREGNPPPRIVETPSGMLNSIGLANIGVEEYIKKMIPLYEEFKTPIIMNIAGSTEDEYCEILESVSYTHLTLPTKA
;
A
#
# COMPACT_ATOMS: atom_id res chain seq x y z
N MET A 1 0.74 -31.07 -3.72
CA MET A 1 1.08 -29.72 -3.19
C MET A 1 -0.22 -29.08 -2.76
N ALA A 2 -0.28 -28.44 -1.58
CA ALA A 2 -1.52 -27.78 -1.13
C ALA A 2 -1.82 -26.58 -2.05
N ASP A 3 -3.08 -26.41 -2.42
CA ASP A 3 -3.55 -25.21 -3.09
C ASP A 3 -3.71 -24.10 -2.04
N LEU A 4 -3.01 -22.98 -2.26
CA LEU A 4 -3.01 -21.83 -1.37
C LEU A 4 -3.80 -20.65 -1.94
N GLN A 5 -4.47 -20.83 -3.09
CA GLN A 5 -5.28 -19.78 -3.68
C GLN A 5 -6.41 -19.36 -2.75
N ILE A 6 -6.65 -18.07 -2.68
CA ILE A 6 -7.78 -17.49 -1.95
C ILE A 6 -8.50 -16.47 -2.81
N LYS A 7 -9.76 -16.22 -2.48
CA LYS A 7 -10.58 -15.20 -3.12
C LYS A 7 -11.13 -14.23 -2.09
N ILE A 8 -10.99 -12.93 -2.35
CA ILE A 8 -11.55 -11.87 -1.53
C ILE A 8 -12.40 -10.97 -2.45
N GLY A 9 -13.71 -10.97 -2.24
CA GLY A 9 -14.63 -10.33 -3.16
C GLY A 9 -14.54 -10.93 -4.56
N SER A 10 -14.24 -10.11 -5.56
CA SER A 10 -14.04 -10.54 -6.96
C SER A 10 -12.58 -10.80 -7.34
N VAL A 11 -11.63 -10.58 -6.42
CA VAL A 11 -10.19 -10.67 -6.69
C VAL A 11 -9.64 -12.00 -6.22
N ASP A 12 -8.91 -12.68 -7.10
CA ASP A 12 -8.21 -13.92 -6.79
C ASP A 12 -6.74 -13.64 -6.43
N PHE A 13 -6.27 -14.30 -5.38
CA PHE A 13 -4.89 -14.21 -4.89
C PHE A 13 -4.27 -15.60 -4.89
N LYS A 14 -3.02 -15.71 -5.33
CA LYS A 14 -2.32 -17.01 -5.43
C LYS A 14 -1.99 -17.65 -4.09
N ASN A 15 -1.97 -16.86 -3.01
CA ASN A 15 -1.80 -17.32 -1.64
C ASN A 15 -2.26 -16.23 -0.64
N PRO A 16 -2.45 -16.56 0.66
CA PRO A 16 -2.93 -15.62 1.66
C PRO A 16 -1.84 -14.74 2.29
N ILE A 17 -0.62 -14.74 1.77
CA ILE A 17 0.49 -13.97 2.35
C ILE A 17 0.48 -12.56 1.78
N PHE A 18 0.07 -11.61 2.57
CA PHE A 18 0.07 -10.18 2.24
C PHE A 18 1.09 -9.47 3.11
N VAL A 19 1.83 -8.56 2.50
CA VAL A 19 2.78 -7.69 3.21
C VAL A 19 2.21 -6.32 3.40
N ALA A 20 2.65 -5.63 4.45
CA ALA A 20 2.14 -4.33 4.85
C ALA A 20 3.25 -3.27 4.88
N SER A 21 2.85 -2.02 4.87
CA SER A 21 3.71 -0.85 4.71
C SER A 21 4.79 -0.68 5.78
N GLY A 22 4.58 -1.18 6.99
CA GLY A 22 5.57 -1.06 8.07
C GLY A 22 6.91 -1.70 7.76
N THR A 23 6.91 -2.73 6.90
CA THR A 23 8.10 -3.47 6.47
C THR A 23 8.39 -3.36 4.98
N TYR A 24 7.38 -3.12 4.15
CA TYR A 24 7.48 -3.12 2.69
C TYR A 24 7.28 -1.75 2.02
N GLY A 25 6.94 -0.69 2.78
CA GLY A 25 6.74 0.64 2.23
C GLY A 25 5.69 0.68 1.12
N TYR A 26 6.10 1.08 -0.07
CA TYR A 26 5.29 0.99 -1.30
C TYR A 26 5.52 -0.32 -2.08
N GLY A 27 6.40 -1.21 -1.61
CA GLY A 27 6.79 -2.45 -2.27
C GLY A 27 7.97 -2.29 -3.23
N THR A 28 8.18 -1.13 -3.78
CA THR A 28 9.27 -0.84 -4.72
C THR A 28 10.64 -0.85 -4.06
N GLU A 29 10.69 -0.51 -2.77
CA GLU A 29 11.92 -0.49 -1.98
C GLU A 29 12.51 -1.90 -1.79
N VAL A 30 11.64 -2.92 -1.73
CA VAL A 30 12.04 -4.30 -1.46
C VAL A 30 12.20 -5.13 -2.74
N SER A 31 11.64 -4.69 -3.87
CA SER A 31 11.65 -5.44 -5.13
C SER A 31 13.06 -5.80 -5.64
N LYS A 32 14.07 -5.07 -5.24
CA LYS A 32 15.49 -5.34 -5.56
C LYS A 32 16.14 -6.35 -4.62
N LEU A 33 15.54 -6.64 -3.48
CA LEU A 33 16.09 -7.51 -2.43
C LEU A 33 15.42 -8.88 -2.42
N ALA A 34 14.16 -8.96 -2.82
CA ALA A 34 13.38 -10.19 -2.80
C ALA A 34 12.43 -10.23 -4.00
N ASP A 35 12.12 -11.44 -4.47
CA ASP A 35 11.07 -11.63 -5.49
C ASP A 35 9.69 -11.39 -4.86
N ILE A 36 9.18 -10.19 -5.04
CA ILE A 36 7.86 -9.80 -4.54
C ILE A 36 6.72 -10.55 -5.24
N ASN A 37 6.99 -11.15 -6.42
CA ASN A 37 5.98 -11.88 -7.17
C ASN A 37 5.59 -13.22 -6.54
N VAL A 38 6.25 -13.65 -5.46
CA VAL A 38 5.83 -14.83 -4.67
C VAL A 38 4.70 -14.50 -3.70
N LEU A 39 4.47 -13.22 -3.39
CA LEU A 39 3.46 -12.77 -2.44
C LEU A 39 2.04 -12.84 -3.02
N GLY A 40 1.05 -13.06 -2.16
CA GLY A 40 -0.37 -12.95 -2.51
C GLY A 40 -0.78 -11.54 -2.86
N ALA A 41 -0.37 -10.55 -2.05
CA ALA A 41 -0.56 -9.13 -2.34
C ALA A 41 0.44 -8.24 -1.58
N ILE A 42 0.55 -6.99 -2.03
CA ILE A 42 1.26 -5.92 -1.32
C ILE A 42 0.22 -4.87 -0.92
N VAL A 43 0.07 -4.64 0.40
CA VAL A 43 -0.71 -3.51 0.92
C VAL A 43 0.24 -2.33 1.07
N THR A 44 0.05 -1.30 0.26
CA THR A 44 0.98 -0.18 0.19
C THR A 44 0.90 0.72 1.42
N LYS A 45 1.91 1.56 1.58
CA LYS A 45 1.88 2.67 2.53
C LYS A 45 0.66 3.55 2.26
N SER A 46 0.03 4.01 3.34
CA SER A 46 -1.14 4.89 3.25
C SER A 46 -0.83 6.14 2.43
N VAL A 47 -1.76 6.51 1.57
CA VAL A 47 -1.67 7.69 0.73
C VAL A 47 -2.76 8.67 1.13
N THR A 48 -2.40 9.92 1.36
CA THR A 48 -3.33 11.02 1.66
C THR A 48 -3.52 11.90 0.43
N ARG A 49 -4.53 12.78 0.45
CA ARG A 49 -4.77 13.72 -0.65
C ARG A 49 -3.52 14.57 -0.93
N TYR A 50 -2.90 15.10 0.10
CA TYR A 50 -1.66 15.87 0.03
C TYR A 50 -0.50 15.11 0.66
N PRO A 51 0.76 15.36 0.25
CA PRO A 51 1.91 14.74 0.88
C PRO A 51 2.04 15.15 2.34
N ARG A 52 2.56 14.24 3.17
CA ARG A 52 2.86 14.47 4.58
C ARG A 52 4.30 14.11 4.88
N GLU A 53 5.02 15.00 5.50
CA GLU A 53 6.41 14.74 5.94
C GLU A 53 6.46 13.79 7.15
N GLY A 54 5.39 13.77 7.93
CA GLY A 54 5.33 13.04 9.20
C GLY A 54 5.95 13.82 10.35
N ASN A 55 6.18 13.14 11.47
CA ASN A 55 6.77 13.74 12.66
C ASN A 55 8.28 13.95 12.48
N PRO A 56 8.89 14.93 13.17
CA PRO A 56 10.34 15.07 13.20
C PRO A 56 11.00 13.86 13.88
N PRO A 57 12.22 13.48 13.49
CA PRO A 57 13.00 12.47 14.19
C PRO A 57 13.36 12.89 15.64
N PRO A 58 13.54 11.92 16.57
CA PRO A 58 13.47 10.47 16.36
C PRO A 58 12.02 9.96 16.29
N ARG A 59 11.76 9.03 15.37
CA ARG A 59 10.42 8.46 15.13
C ARG A 59 10.23 7.06 15.69
N ILE A 60 11.31 6.44 16.14
CA ILE A 60 11.33 5.07 16.65
C ILE A 60 12.17 5.05 17.92
N VAL A 61 11.70 4.30 18.92
CA VAL A 61 12.44 4.02 20.15
C VAL A 61 12.25 2.56 20.54
N GLU A 62 13.33 1.89 20.86
CA GLU A 62 13.31 0.51 21.36
C GLU A 62 12.84 0.48 22.82
N THR A 63 12.15 -0.59 23.17
CA THR A 63 11.73 -0.92 24.53
C THR A 63 12.23 -2.33 24.89
N PRO A 64 12.23 -2.77 26.16
CA PRO A 64 12.73 -4.09 26.54
C PRO A 64 12.05 -5.26 25.83
N SER A 65 10.83 -5.09 25.33
CA SER A 65 10.04 -6.16 24.68
C SER A 65 9.46 -5.76 23.33
N GLY A 66 9.95 -4.69 22.72
CA GLY A 66 9.44 -4.23 21.42
C GLY A 66 9.94 -2.87 21.00
N MET A 67 9.09 -2.14 20.30
CA MET A 67 9.43 -0.84 19.71
C MET A 67 8.19 0.06 19.72
N LEU A 68 8.39 1.33 20.06
CA LEU A 68 7.39 2.39 19.87
C LEU A 68 7.75 3.19 18.62
N ASN A 69 6.73 3.64 17.89
CA ASN A 69 6.95 4.53 16.76
C ASN A 69 5.98 5.72 16.78
N SER A 70 6.43 6.79 16.14
CA SER A 70 5.64 8.00 15.89
C SER A 70 5.98 8.52 14.50
N ILE A 71 5.56 7.81 13.47
CA ILE A 71 5.88 8.14 12.08
C ILE A 71 5.14 9.40 11.61
N GLY A 72 3.87 9.57 12.03
CA GLY A 72 3.05 10.73 11.65
C GLY A 72 2.49 10.64 10.24
N LEU A 73 2.23 9.42 9.76
CA LEU A 73 1.61 9.16 8.45
C LEU A 73 2.39 9.78 7.26
N ALA A 74 3.72 9.77 7.32
CA ALA A 74 4.58 10.26 6.25
C ALA A 74 4.29 9.54 4.93
N ASN A 75 3.95 10.29 3.88
CA ASN A 75 3.63 9.74 2.56
C ASN A 75 3.75 10.81 1.46
N ILE A 76 3.78 10.37 0.22
CA ILE A 76 4.03 11.24 -0.94
C ILE A 76 2.79 11.93 -1.51
N GLY A 77 1.60 11.64 -0.97
CA GLY A 77 0.34 12.14 -1.52
C GLY A 77 -0.11 11.42 -2.80
N VAL A 78 -1.40 11.57 -3.14
CA VAL A 78 -2.02 10.81 -4.23
C VAL A 78 -1.45 11.18 -5.60
N GLU A 79 -1.14 12.43 -5.86
CA GLU A 79 -0.63 12.88 -7.17
C GLU A 79 0.73 12.26 -7.49
N GLU A 80 1.66 12.31 -6.53
CA GLU A 80 2.98 11.68 -6.69
C GLU A 80 2.90 10.15 -6.69
N TYR A 81 1.95 9.57 -5.95
CA TYR A 81 1.70 8.14 -5.98
C TYR A 81 1.28 7.67 -7.37
N ILE A 82 0.30 8.35 -7.99
CA ILE A 82 -0.15 8.04 -9.36
C ILE A 82 1.00 8.18 -10.35
N LYS A 83 1.74 9.27 -10.26
CA LYS A 83 2.82 9.59 -11.21
C LYS A 83 4.03 8.65 -11.09
N LYS A 84 4.39 8.25 -9.86
CA LYS A 84 5.64 7.51 -9.60
C LYS A 84 5.43 6.03 -9.34
N MET A 85 4.39 5.67 -8.56
CA MET A 85 4.23 4.29 -8.10
C MET A 85 3.43 3.44 -9.08
N ILE A 86 2.34 3.96 -9.64
CA ILE A 86 1.49 3.18 -10.54
C ILE A 86 2.26 2.62 -11.74
N PRO A 87 3.09 3.41 -12.46
CA PRO A 87 3.87 2.86 -13.56
C PRO A 87 4.84 1.74 -13.14
N LEU A 88 5.38 1.80 -11.93
CA LEU A 88 6.25 0.74 -11.41
C LEU A 88 5.48 -0.55 -11.10
N TYR A 89 4.23 -0.42 -10.68
CA TYR A 89 3.38 -1.58 -10.37
C TYR A 89 2.93 -2.36 -11.61
N GLU A 90 2.98 -1.77 -12.79
CA GLU A 90 2.71 -2.47 -14.05
C GLU A 90 3.70 -3.62 -14.30
N GLU A 91 4.90 -3.54 -13.73
CA GLU A 91 5.91 -4.59 -13.79
C GLU A 91 5.66 -5.74 -12.80
N PHE A 92 4.78 -5.55 -11.83
CA PHE A 92 4.52 -6.52 -10.76
C PHE A 92 3.39 -7.48 -11.16
N LYS A 93 3.62 -8.78 -10.95
CA LYS A 93 2.57 -9.80 -11.10
C LYS A 93 1.74 -9.97 -9.83
N THR A 94 2.20 -9.44 -8.71
CA THR A 94 1.52 -9.48 -7.43
C THR A 94 0.50 -8.35 -7.35
N PRO A 95 -0.74 -8.64 -6.96
CA PRO A 95 -1.76 -7.60 -6.76
C PRO A 95 -1.32 -6.54 -5.76
N ILE A 96 -1.63 -5.29 -6.09
CA ILE A 96 -1.39 -4.14 -5.22
C ILE A 96 -2.71 -3.71 -4.59
N ILE A 97 -2.72 -3.61 -3.27
CA ILE A 97 -3.83 -3.07 -2.49
C ILE A 97 -3.41 -1.70 -1.99
N MET A 98 -3.96 -0.66 -2.58
CA MET A 98 -3.67 0.70 -2.15
C MET A 98 -4.35 0.98 -0.81
N ASN A 99 -3.58 1.43 0.16
CA ASN A 99 -4.09 1.93 1.42
C ASN A 99 -4.27 3.44 1.32
N ILE A 100 -5.46 3.94 1.64
CA ILE A 100 -5.77 5.37 1.62
C ILE A 100 -6.10 5.88 3.03
N ALA A 101 -5.79 7.14 3.28
CA ALA A 101 -6.09 7.80 4.55
C ALA A 101 -6.48 9.26 4.31
N GLY A 102 -7.46 9.71 5.07
CA GLY A 102 -7.93 11.10 5.04
C GLY A 102 -8.38 11.55 6.43
N SER A 103 -8.55 12.83 6.60
CA SER A 103 -9.08 13.45 7.82
C SER A 103 -10.59 13.72 7.72
N THR A 104 -11.12 13.72 6.50
CA THR A 104 -12.54 13.94 6.19
C THR A 104 -13.03 12.92 5.15
N GLU A 105 -14.35 12.74 5.05
CA GLU A 105 -14.96 11.89 4.04
C GLU A 105 -14.63 12.37 2.62
N ASP A 106 -14.62 13.69 2.41
CA ASP A 106 -14.31 14.30 1.12
C ASP A 106 -12.89 13.94 0.65
N GLU A 107 -11.89 13.97 1.55
CA GLU A 107 -10.52 13.56 1.21
C GLU A 107 -10.44 12.10 0.74
N TYR A 108 -11.20 11.19 1.36
CA TYR A 108 -11.28 9.79 0.89
C TYR A 108 -11.90 9.71 -0.50
N CYS A 109 -13.00 10.44 -0.75
CA CYS A 109 -13.66 10.47 -2.05
C CYS A 109 -12.73 11.03 -3.13
N GLU A 110 -12.05 12.14 -2.88
CA GLU A 110 -11.10 12.74 -3.83
C GLU A 110 -9.95 11.79 -4.19
N ILE A 111 -9.40 11.07 -3.21
CA ILE A 111 -8.34 10.08 -3.47
C ILE A 111 -8.89 8.95 -4.33
N LEU A 112 -10.07 8.41 -3.99
CA LEU A 112 -10.71 7.33 -4.76
C LEU A 112 -11.00 7.76 -6.19
N GLU A 113 -11.53 8.95 -6.41
CA GLU A 113 -11.76 9.50 -7.73
C GLU A 113 -10.46 9.61 -8.52
N SER A 114 -9.41 10.18 -7.91
CA SER A 114 -8.10 10.36 -8.54
C SER A 114 -7.50 9.04 -9.03
N VAL A 115 -7.64 7.95 -8.27
CA VAL A 115 -7.06 6.65 -8.64
C VAL A 115 -8.00 5.82 -9.52
N SER A 116 -9.31 6.05 -9.52
CA SER A 116 -10.28 5.32 -10.33
C SER A 116 -10.08 5.51 -11.84
N TYR A 117 -9.47 6.61 -12.25
CA TYR A 117 -9.12 6.89 -13.64
C TYR A 117 -7.83 6.18 -14.08
N THR A 118 -7.11 5.56 -13.15
CA THR A 118 -5.86 4.85 -13.43
C THR A 118 -6.12 3.35 -13.28
N HIS A 119 -6.56 2.64 -14.27
CA HIS A 119 -6.70 1.16 -14.40
C HIS A 119 -6.68 0.27 -13.12
N LEU A 120 -6.96 0.83 -11.96
CA LEU A 120 -7.17 0.07 -10.74
C LEU A 120 -8.59 -0.48 -10.77
N THR A 121 -8.75 -1.79 -10.82
CA THR A 121 -10.04 -2.43 -10.62
C THR A 121 -10.48 -2.23 -9.18
N LEU A 122 -11.38 -1.28 -8.97
CA LEU A 122 -12.11 -1.20 -7.70
C LEU A 122 -12.99 -2.46 -7.60
N PRO A 123 -13.08 -3.12 -6.43
CA PRO A 123 -14.07 -4.15 -6.25
C PRO A 123 -15.45 -3.49 -6.45
N THR A 124 -16.09 -3.78 -7.57
CA THR A 124 -17.48 -3.39 -7.79
C THR A 124 -18.30 -4.01 -6.69
N LYS A 125 -19.04 -3.18 -5.95
CA LYS A 125 -20.04 -3.69 -5.01
C LYS A 125 -20.93 -4.68 -5.75
N ALA A 126 -20.92 -5.91 -5.27
CA ALA A 126 -21.94 -6.87 -5.61
C ALA A 126 -23.28 -6.42 -5.00
#